data_8e4a423bca9cdbf1045132fa237c790a
#
_entry.id   8e4a423bca9cdbf1045132fa237c790a
#
_cell.length_a   1.000
_cell.length_b   1.000
_cell.length_c   1.000
_cell.angle_alpha   90.00
_cell.angle_beta   90.00
_cell.angle_gamma   90.00
#
_symmetry.space_group_name_H-M   'P 1'
#
loop_
_entity.id
_entity.type
_entity.pdbx_description
1 polymer ?
#
loop_
_entity_poly.entity_id
_entity_poly.type
_entity_poly.pdbx_seq_one_letter_code
_entity_poly.pdbx_strand_id
1 'polypeptide(L)'
;MSRLLAVLLIGSLAVGCTPGRIDRVRVEPGYDPQQYRFVPYTRAMYADVSGNPFRMDQQVFNSLVSEIIQPSGVQPTDASPYRVHLAFNGSTSVNRDLACRASGGGATSGDMTLVAALCPGSGHALTYLTGSVSDIAGPDDPRFHKFVRSSVVKLFPGPSEDDRNERDLCFVPGC
;
A
#
# COMPACT_ATOMS: atom_id res chain seq x y z
N MET A 1 7.06 -62.66 10.09
CA MET A 1 7.69 -61.70 9.15
C MET A 1 6.64 -60.63 8.79
N SER A 2 6.58 -59.57 9.56
CA SER A 2 5.58 -58.52 9.39
C SER A 2 6.23 -57.29 8.72
N ARG A 3 5.80 -56.96 7.51
CA ARG A 3 6.30 -55.80 6.77
C ARG A 3 5.42 -54.60 7.12
N LEU A 4 5.95 -53.69 7.94
CA LEU A 4 5.39 -52.38 8.21
C LEU A 4 5.61 -51.48 6.97
N LEU A 5 4.51 -51.18 6.25
CA LEU A 5 4.48 -50.14 5.23
C LEU A 5 4.31 -48.79 5.93
N ALA A 6 5.39 -48.03 5.99
CA ALA A 6 5.34 -46.59 6.39
C ALA A 6 4.84 -45.78 5.19
N VAL A 7 3.58 -45.33 5.27
CA VAL A 7 3.02 -44.36 4.31
C VAL A 7 3.50 -42.97 4.73
N LEU A 8 4.48 -42.43 4.00
CA LEU A 8 4.89 -41.04 4.10
C LEU A 8 3.80 -40.18 3.44
N LEU A 9 2.94 -39.58 4.25
CA LEU A 9 2.06 -38.49 3.85
C LEU A 9 2.91 -37.23 3.61
N ILE A 10 3.33 -37.04 2.37
CA ILE A 10 3.91 -35.76 1.92
C ILE A 10 2.72 -34.79 1.81
N GLY A 11 2.48 -34.08 2.90
CA GLY A 11 1.56 -32.94 2.90
C GLY A 11 2.11 -31.84 1.98
N SER A 12 1.58 -31.74 0.77
CA SER A 12 1.83 -30.62 -0.12
C SER A 12 1.27 -29.36 0.54
N LEU A 13 2.14 -28.59 1.19
CA LEU A 13 1.84 -27.22 1.58
C LEU A 13 1.70 -26.43 0.28
N ALA A 14 0.48 -26.37 -0.23
CA ALA A 14 0.11 -25.40 -1.24
C ALA A 14 0.25 -24.01 -0.60
N VAL A 15 1.44 -23.41 -0.75
CA VAL A 15 1.68 -22.02 -0.41
C VAL A 15 0.91 -21.20 -1.45
N GLY A 16 -0.37 -20.96 -1.18
CA GLY A 16 -1.20 -20.10 -2.01
C GLY A 16 -0.65 -18.68 -1.97
N CYS A 17 -0.36 -18.09 -3.13
CA CYS A 17 -0.19 -16.65 -3.20
C CYS A 17 -1.50 -16.00 -2.79
N THR A 18 -1.49 -15.22 -1.72
CA THR A 18 -2.64 -14.38 -1.38
C THR A 18 -2.59 -13.17 -2.31
N PRO A 19 -3.55 -13.02 -3.21
CA PRO A 19 -3.51 -11.94 -4.19
C PRO A 19 -3.72 -10.59 -3.50
N GLY A 20 -2.71 -9.73 -3.62
CA GLY A 20 -2.88 -8.29 -3.39
C GLY A 20 -3.01 -7.60 -4.74
N ARG A 21 -3.96 -6.71 -4.89
CA ARG A 21 -4.18 -5.92 -6.10
C ARG A 21 -3.94 -4.45 -5.81
N ILE A 22 -3.15 -3.81 -6.67
CA ILE A 22 -3.04 -2.35 -6.72
C ILE A 22 -3.50 -1.94 -8.12
N ASP A 23 -4.57 -1.18 -8.19
CA ASP A 23 -5.12 -0.70 -9.44
C ASP A 23 -4.15 0.28 -10.14
N ARG A 24 -4.44 0.56 -11.41
CA ARG A 24 -3.66 1.53 -12.18
C ARG A 24 -3.71 2.90 -11.50
N VAL A 25 -2.54 3.52 -11.36
CA VAL A 25 -2.46 4.90 -10.88
C VAL A 25 -3.16 5.84 -11.87
N ARG A 26 -3.94 6.77 -11.34
CA ARG A 26 -4.50 7.90 -12.10
C ARG A 26 -3.55 9.06 -11.95
N VAL A 27 -3.12 9.61 -13.08
CA VAL A 27 -2.20 10.75 -13.15
C VAL A 27 -2.99 11.95 -13.61
N GLU A 28 -2.93 13.04 -12.87
CA GLU A 28 -3.70 14.24 -13.12
C GLU A 28 -2.83 15.33 -13.78
N PRO A 29 -3.42 16.27 -14.51
CA PRO A 29 -2.70 17.43 -15.02
C PRO A 29 -2.01 18.19 -13.89
N GLY A 30 -0.72 18.48 -14.07
CA GLY A 30 0.13 19.13 -13.06
C GLY A 30 1.09 18.18 -12.34
N TYR A 31 0.98 16.87 -12.53
CA TYR A 31 2.02 15.94 -12.10
C TYR A 31 3.23 16.02 -13.05
N ASP A 32 4.40 16.30 -12.49
CA ASP A 32 5.68 16.31 -13.23
C ASP A 32 6.53 15.08 -12.85
N PRO A 33 6.64 14.08 -13.74
CA PRO A 33 7.44 12.89 -13.49
C PRO A 33 8.91 13.19 -13.19
N GLN A 34 9.48 14.25 -13.74
CA GLN A 34 10.88 14.60 -13.49
C GLN A 34 11.09 15.10 -12.07
N GLN A 35 10.12 15.82 -11.52
CA GLN A 35 10.15 16.31 -10.15
C GLN A 35 9.88 15.21 -9.13
N TYR A 36 8.92 14.32 -9.41
CA TYR A 36 8.33 13.44 -8.39
C TYR A 36 8.87 12.00 -8.39
N ARG A 37 9.30 11.43 -9.52
CA ARG A 37 9.62 10.00 -9.66
C ARG A 37 10.64 9.44 -8.66
N PHE A 38 11.55 10.27 -8.15
CA PHE A 38 12.59 9.84 -7.21
C PHE A 38 12.20 10.06 -5.74
N VAL A 39 11.10 10.77 -5.48
CA VAL A 39 10.66 11.07 -4.10
C VAL A 39 10.56 9.83 -3.22
N PRO A 40 9.90 8.72 -3.65
CA PRO A 40 9.72 7.56 -2.79
C PRO A 40 11.01 6.80 -2.48
N TYR A 41 12.13 7.19 -3.09
CA TYR A 41 13.44 6.57 -2.89
C TYR A 41 14.45 7.48 -2.18
N THR A 42 14.23 8.79 -2.15
CA THR A 42 15.26 9.75 -1.73
C THR A 42 14.77 10.85 -0.78
N ARG A 43 13.47 11.01 -0.60
CA ARG A 43 12.89 12.12 0.17
C ARG A 43 11.98 11.63 1.27
N ALA A 44 11.97 12.35 2.37
CA ALA A 44 10.97 12.14 3.41
C ALA A 44 9.57 12.50 2.87
N MET A 45 8.58 11.71 3.29
CA MET A 45 7.17 11.93 2.96
C MET A 45 6.36 12.10 4.24
N TYR A 46 5.37 13.00 4.22
CA TYR A 46 4.38 13.11 5.27
C TYR A 46 3.21 12.17 4.99
N ALA A 47 2.90 11.28 5.93
CA ALA A 47 1.74 10.40 5.85
C ALA A 47 0.53 11.02 6.55
N ASP A 48 -0.52 11.27 5.79
CA ASP A 48 -1.84 11.62 6.30
C ASP A 48 -2.73 10.36 6.26
N VAL A 49 -2.92 9.73 7.44
CA VAL A 49 -3.52 8.40 7.54
C VAL A 49 -4.94 8.50 8.09
N SER A 50 -5.90 7.93 7.37
CA SER A 50 -7.30 7.83 7.76
C SER A 50 -7.75 6.38 7.82
N GLY A 51 -8.46 6.00 8.88
CA GLY A 51 -8.87 4.63 9.15
C GLY A 51 -7.75 3.77 9.74
N ASN A 52 -8.15 2.64 10.31
CA ASN A 52 -7.25 1.69 10.95
C ASN A 52 -7.80 0.27 10.76
N PRO A 53 -7.17 -0.54 9.90
CA PRO A 53 -7.63 -1.88 9.61
C PRO A 53 -7.39 -2.87 10.76
N PHE A 54 -6.62 -2.47 11.78
CA PHE A 54 -6.26 -3.29 12.92
C PHE A 54 -6.90 -2.76 14.21
N ARG A 55 -7.00 -3.63 15.21
CA ARG A 55 -7.48 -3.24 16.57
C ARG A 55 -6.33 -2.71 17.41
N MET A 56 -5.73 -1.61 16.98
CA MET A 56 -4.65 -0.94 17.69
C MET A 56 -4.94 0.55 17.86
N ASP A 57 -4.12 1.24 18.64
CA ASP A 57 -4.23 2.69 18.79
C ASP A 57 -3.96 3.40 17.44
N GLN A 58 -4.77 4.43 17.12
CA GLN A 58 -4.67 5.14 15.84
C GLN A 58 -3.33 5.87 15.70
N GLN A 59 -2.78 6.42 16.77
CA GLN A 59 -1.51 7.14 16.71
C GLN A 59 -0.35 6.17 16.49
N VAL A 60 -0.39 4.99 17.12
CA VAL A 60 0.58 3.92 16.87
C VAL A 60 0.51 3.44 15.43
N PHE A 61 -0.71 3.26 14.90
CA PHE A 61 -0.91 2.90 13.49
C PHE A 61 -0.37 3.96 12.52
N ASN A 62 -0.64 5.24 12.79
CA ASN A 62 -0.13 6.34 11.97
C ASN A 62 1.41 6.36 11.96
N SER A 63 2.05 6.14 13.10
CA SER A 63 3.51 6.05 13.20
C SER A 63 4.07 4.89 12.38
N LEU A 64 3.47 3.70 12.50
CA LEU A 64 3.85 2.53 11.71
C LEU A 64 3.76 2.79 10.21
N VAL A 65 2.64 3.34 9.73
CA VAL A 65 2.45 3.66 8.31
C VAL A 65 3.47 4.71 7.86
N SER A 66 3.72 5.73 8.69
CA SER A 66 4.72 6.76 8.42
C SER A 66 6.11 6.17 8.24
N GLU A 67 6.49 5.17 9.01
CA GLU A 67 7.78 4.47 8.87
C GLU A 67 7.82 3.61 7.59
N ILE A 68 6.76 2.86 7.32
CA ILE A 68 6.66 1.98 6.15
C ILE A 68 6.87 2.74 4.83
N ILE A 69 6.33 3.96 4.71
CA ILE A 69 6.40 4.70 3.45
C ILE A 69 7.75 5.39 3.21
N GLN A 70 8.59 5.56 4.24
CA GLN A 70 9.88 6.24 4.05
C GLN A 70 10.89 5.42 3.24
N PRO A 71 11.79 6.07 2.49
CA PRO A 71 12.99 5.43 1.97
C PRO A 71 13.88 4.92 3.11
N SER A 72 14.70 3.91 2.85
CA SER A 72 15.65 3.40 3.83
C SER A 72 16.57 4.52 4.33
N GLY A 73 16.67 4.66 5.66
CA GLY A 73 17.52 5.66 6.32
C GLY A 73 16.96 7.07 6.34
N VAL A 74 15.76 7.30 5.85
CA VAL A 74 15.07 8.60 5.90
C VAL A 74 14.03 8.58 7.00
N GLN A 75 14.08 9.56 7.90
CA GLN A 75 13.11 9.68 8.98
C GLN A 75 11.83 10.39 8.52
N PRO A 76 10.65 10.00 9.02
CA PRO A 76 9.41 10.73 8.81
C PRO A 76 9.53 12.19 9.27
N THR A 77 8.82 13.09 8.59
CA THR A 77 8.74 14.49 8.99
C THR A 77 7.43 15.13 8.56
N ASP A 78 6.84 15.89 9.45
CA ASP A 78 5.62 16.67 9.17
C ASP A 78 5.90 17.88 8.26
N ALA A 79 7.18 18.28 8.16
CA ALA A 79 7.61 19.41 7.33
C ALA A 79 7.83 19.03 5.85
N SER A 80 7.60 17.77 5.47
CA SER A 80 7.76 17.35 4.08
C SER A 80 6.75 18.03 3.15
N PRO A 81 7.19 18.56 1.99
CA PRO A 81 6.26 19.04 0.95
C PRO A 81 5.53 17.89 0.23
N TYR A 82 6.00 16.65 0.41
CA TYR A 82 5.45 15.45 -0.24
C TYR A 82 4.43 14.78 0.69
N ARG A 83 3.19 15.23 0.59
CA ARG A 83 2.10 14.72 1.41
C ARG A 83 1.41 13.56 0.70
N VAL A 84 1.37 12.40 1.37
CA VAL A 84 0.67 11.20 0.90
C VAL A 84 -0.52 10.95 1.81
N HIS A 85 -1.72 10.94 1.25
CA HIS A 85 -2.94 10.56 1.96
C HIS A 85 -3.21 9.07 1.75
N LEU A 86 -3.48 8.35 2.85
CA LEU A 86 -3.73 6.91 2.88
C LEU A 86 -5.01 6.63 3.67
N ALA A 87 -6.08 6.25 2.99
CA ALA A 87 -7.35 5.89 3.61
C ALA A 87 -7.58 4.38 3.54
N PHE A 88 -7.56 3.74 4.72
CA PHE A 88 -7.76 2.29 4.86
C PHE A 88 -9.22 1.96 5.08
N ASN A 89 -9.72 0.89 4.43
CA ASN A 89 -11.08 0.35 4.59
C ASN A 89 -12.20 1.37 4.39
N GLY A 90 -11.95 2.40 3.59
CA GLY A 90 -12.94 3.37 3.17
C GLY A 90 -13.57 3.03 1.83
N SER A 91 -14.34 3.97 1.29
CA SER A 91 -14.87 3.86 -0.06
C SER A 91 -13.73 3.96 -1.09
N THR A 92 -13.68 2.99 -1.99
CA THR A 92 -12.74 2.99 -3.13
C THR A 92 -13.27 3.76 -4.35
N SER A 93 -14.51 4.23 -4.29
CA SER A 93 -15.09 5.08 -5.33
C SER A 93 -14.62 6.53 -5.16
N VAL A 94 -13.42 6.81 -5.63
CA VAL A 94 -12.78 8.12 -5.51
C VAL A 94 -12.43 8.72 -6.88
N ASN A 95 -12.37 10.04 -6.90
CA ASN A 95 -11.85 10.83 -8.00
C ASN A 95 -10.76 11.77 -7.47
N ARG A 96 -10.18 12.59 -8.33
CA ARG A 96 -9.15 13.57 -8.00
C ARG A 96 -9.48 14.44 -6.77
N ASP A 97 -10.73 14.91 -6.67
CA ASP A 97 -11.13 15.85 -5.62
C ASP A 97 -11.40 15.14 -4.27
N LEU A 98 -11.77 13.88 -4.33
CA LEU A 98 -12.09 13.06 -3.16
C LEU A 98 -10.89 12.28 -2.63
N ALA A 99 -9.91 11.96 -3.47
CA ALA A 99 -8.81 11.08 -3.09
C ALA A 99 -7.99 11.63 -1.90
N CYS A 100 -7.76 12.96 -1.84
CA CYS A 100 -7.06 13.61 -0.73
C CYS A 100 -7.93 13.84 0.53
N ARG A 101 -9.21 13.46 0.49
CA ARG A 101 -10.18 13.60 1.59
C ARG A 101 -10.90 12.27 1.87
N ALA A 102 -10.43 11.18 1.28
CA ALA A 102 -11.02 9.88 1.48
C ALA A 102 -10.99 9.52 2.96
N SER A 103 -12.14 9.12 3.50
CA SER A 103 -12.24 8.69 4.88
C SER A 103 -12.03 7.19 4.97
N GLY A 104 -11.17 6.78 5.87
CA GLY A 104 -10.97 5.38 6.19
C GLY A 104 -12.02 4.83 7.15
N GLY A 105 -12.10 3.52 7.20
CA GLY A 105 -12.97 2.75 8.10
C GLY A 105 -12.19 2.07 9.23
N GLY A 106 -12.91 1.26 10.00
CA GLY A 106 -12.37 0.49 11.11
C GLY A 106 -11.76 -0.85 10.72
N ALA A 107 -11.46 -1.64 11.73
CA ALA A 107 -10.88 -2.97 11.60
C ALA A 107 -11.81 -3.94 10.84
N THR A 108 -11.20 -4.74 9.99
CA THR A 108 -11.85 -5.82 9.24
C THR A 108 -11.19 -7.17 9.55
N SER A 109 -11.79 -8.26 9.09
CA SER A 109 -11.31 -9.63 9.33
C SER A 109 -10.29 -10.07 8.28
N GLY A 110 -9.16 -9.37 8.16
CA GLY A 110 -8.04 -9.77 7.30
C GLY A 110 -8.05 -9.17 5.89
N ASP A 111 -9.21 -8.83 5.35
CA ASP A 111 -9.32 -8.16 4.06
C ASP A 111 -9.25 -6.65 4.24
N MET A 112 -8.49 -6.01 3.38
CA MET A 112 -8.18 -4.59 3.49
C MET A 112 -8.27 -3.90 2.14
N THR A 113 -8.85 -2.69 2.13
CA THR A 113 -8.80 -1.79 0.98
C THR A 113 -7.98 -0.55 1.32
N LEU A 114 -7.41 0.07 0.30
CA LEU A 114 -6.61 1.28 0.42
C LEU A 114 -6.96 2.25 -0.71
N VAL A 115 -7.19 3.50 -0.36
CA VAL A 115 -7.06 4.64 -1.26
C VAL A 115 -5.75 5.32 -0.93
N ALA A 116 -4.88 5.50 -1.92
CA ALA A 116 -3.63 6.24 -1.76
C ALA A 116 -3.60 7.41 -2.74
N ALA A 117 -3.14 8.59 -2.29
CA ALA A 117 -3.08 9.79 -3.10
C ALA A 117 -1.87 10.66 -2.75
N LEU A 118 -1.24 11.26 -3.77
CA LEU A 118 -0.25 12.32 -3.60
C LEU A 118 -0.99 13.65 -3.59
N CYS A 119 -0.95 14.34 -2.44
CA CYS A 119 -1.75 15.53 -2.15
C CYS A 119 -0.84 16.75 -1.90
N PRO A 120 -0.57 17.58 -2.91
CA PRO A 120 0.06 18.86 -2.66
C PRO A 120 -0.91 19.76 -1.89
N GLY A 121 -0.43 20.85 -1.31
CA GLY A 121 -1.23 21.76 -0.48
C GLY A 121 -2.52 22.33 -1.09
N SER A 122 -2.79 22.08 -2.38
CA SER A 122 -4.00 22.53 -3.09
C SER A 122 -5.27 21.73 -2.77
N GLY A 123 -5.17 20.62 -2.06
CA GLY A 123 -6.32 19.79 -1.68
C GLY A 123 -6.87 18.85 -2.78
N HIS A 124 -6.26 18.84 -3.97
CA HIS A 124 -6.56 17.92 -5.06
C HIS A 124 -5.39 16.94 -5.24
N ALA A 125 -5.68 15.68 -5.61
CA ALA A 125 -4.65 14.71 -5.88
C ALA A 125 -3.90 15.03 -7.19
N LEU A 126 -2.58 14.90 -7.18
CA LEU A 126 -1.76 14.84 -8.40
C LEU A 126 -1.75 13.45 -9.00
N THR A 127 -1.71 12.44 -8.13
CA THR A 127 -1.87 11.04 -8.49
C THR A 127 -2.67 10.33 -7.41
N TYR A 128 -3.44 9.32 -7.80
CA TYR A 128 -4.15 8.47 -6.86
C TYR A 128 -4.39 7.07 -7.41
N LEU A 129 -4.60 6.14 -6.51
CA LEU A 129 -4.91 4.75 -6.83
C LEU A 129 -5.80 4.14 -5.75
N THR A 130 -6.36 2.99 -6.07
CA THR A 130 -6.99 2.10 -5.10
C THR A 130 -6.27 0.77 -5.08
N GLY A 131 -6.43 0.02 -4.02
CA GLY A 131 -5.88 -1.31 -3.90
C GLY A 131 -6.60 -2.13 -2.86
N SER A 132 -6.39 -3.43 -2.92
CA SER A 132 -6.92 -4.38 -1.94
C SER A 132 -5.91 -5.49 -1.68
N VAL A 133 -5.96 -6.05 -0.48
CA VAL A 133 -5.18 -7.22 -0.10
C VAL A 133 -6.00 -8.03 0.90
N SER A 134 -5.92 -9.37 0.78
CA SER A 134 -6.66 -10.30 1.63
C SER A 134 -5.74 -11.03 2.61
N ASP A 135 -6.34 -11.59 3.65
CA ASP A 135 -5.70 -12.49 4.63
C ASP A 135 -4.47 -11.88 5.34
N ILE A 136 -4.50 -10.59 5.61
CA ILE A 136 -3.44 -9.93 6.40
C ILE A 136 -3.61 -10.33 7.88
N ALA A 137 -2.56 -10.94 8.43
CA ALA A 137 -2.56 -11.46 9.79
C ALA A 137 -2.48 -10.36 10.86
N GLY A 138 -1.89 -9.20 10.53
CA GLY A 138 -1.71 -8.10 11.50
C GLY A 138 -0.80 -6.99 10.97
N PRO A 139 -0.51 -6.01 11.82
CA PRO A 139 0.31 -4.85 11.44
C PRO A 139 1.76 -5.22 11.10
N ASP A 140 2.30 -6.31 11.67
CA ASP A 140 3.66 -6.79 11.42
C ASP A 140 3.75 -7.76 10.22
N ASP A 141 2.63 -8.01 9.51
CA ASP A 141 2.61 -8.89 8.34
C ASP A 141 3.45 -8.26 7.21
N PRO A 142 4.49 -8.94 6.69
CA PRO A 142 5.31 -8.41 5.60
C PRO A 142 4.50 -8.05 4.34
N ARG A 143 3.36 -8.71 4.11
CA ARG A 143 2.45 -8.42 3.00
C ARG A 143 1.78 -7.06 3.17
N PHE A 144 1.41 -6.69 4.41
CA PHE A 144 0.91 -5.35 4.73
C PHE A 144 1.94 -4.29 4.40
N HIS A 145 3.18 -4.44 4.89
CA HIS A 145 4.26 -3.50 4.64
C HIS A 145 4.55 -3.36 3.13
N LYS A 146 4.64 -4.49 2.43
CA LYS A 146 4.86 -4.50 0.98
C LYS A 146 3.70 -3.84 0.22
N PHE A 147 2.45 -4.10 0.61
CA PHE A 147 1.27 -3.52 -0.01
C PHE A 147 1.26 -2.00 0.14
N VAL A 148 1.42 -1.49 1.37
CA VAL A 148 1.46 -0.05 1.64
C VAL A 148 2.63 0.61 0.90
N ARG A 149 3.84 0.07 1.02
CA ARG A 149 5.03 0.61 0.36
C ARG A 149 4.89 0.63 -1.15
N SER A 150 4.41 -0.47 -1.76
CA SER A 150 4.20 -0.56 -3.20
C SER A 150 3.13 0.40 -3.70
N SER A 151 2.06 0.59 -2.93
CA SER A 151 1.02 1.56 -3.26
C SER A 151 1.59 2.98 -3.30
N VAL A 152 2.40 3.34 -2.31
CA VAL A 152 3.02 4.67 -2.27
C VAL A 152 4.02 4.85 -3.41
N VAL A 153 4.88 3.88 -3.70
CA VAL A 153 5.82 3.96 -4.83
C VAL A 153 5.11 4.17 -6.16
N LYS A 154 3.96 3.50 -6.37
CA LYS A 154 3.15 3.68 -7.58
C LYS A 154 2.53 5.08 -7.73
N LEU A 155 2.40 5.86 -6.66
CA LEU A 155 1.93 7.25 -6.75
C LEU A 155 2.93 8.18 -7.46
N PHE A 156 4.15 7.72 -7.71
CA PHE A 156 5.23 8.51 -8.29
C PHE A 156 5.70 7.90 -9.63
N PRO A 157 4.80 7.79 -10.64
CA PRO A 157 5.12 7.15 -11.90
C PRO A 157 6.20 7.92 -12.67
N GLY A 158 7.08 7.17 -13.33
CA GLY A 158 8.05 7.72 -14.28
C GLY A 158 7.41 8.03 -15.63
N PRO A 159 8.15 8.70 -16.55
CA PRO A 159 7.63 9.12 -17.85
C PRO A 159 7.15 7.99 -18.78
N SER A 160 7.54 6.74 -18.48
CA SER A 160 7.27 5.57 -19.33
C SER A 160 6.29 4.56 -18.70
N GLU A 161 5.61 4.92 -17.62
CA GLU A 161 4.79 3.98 -16.85
C GLU A 161 3.30 3.98 -17.24
N ASP A 162 2.89 4.76 -18.21
CA ASP A 162 1.50 4.79 -18.69
C ASP A 162 1.00 3.42 -19.21
N ASP A 163 1.91 2.48 -19.54
CA ASP A 163 1.59 1.16 -20.09
C ASP A 163 1.84 -0.02 -19.13
N ARG A 164 2.22 0.21 -17.89
CA ARG A 164 2.39 -0.91 -16.96
C ARG A 164 1.06 -1.36 -16.41
N ASN A 165 0.55 -2.39 -17.05
CA ASN A 165 -0.63 -3.16 -16.66
C ASN A 165 -0.65 -3.47 -15.16
N GLU A 166 -1.85 -3.51 -14.62
CA GLU A 166 -2.18 -4.11 -13.33
C GLU A 166 -1.38 -5.40 -13.16
N ARG A 167 -0.43 -5.39 -12.24
CA ARG A 167 0.29 -6.61 -11.87
C ARG A 167 -0.26 -7.08 -10.55
N ASP A 168 -0.77 -8.30 -10.56
CA ASP A 168 -1.07 -9.01 -9.34
C ASP A 168 0.19 -9.06 -8.48
N LEU A 169 0.08 -8.59 -7.23
CA LEU A 169 1.19 -8.65 -6.30
C LEU A 169 1.16 -10.01 -5.60
N CYS A 170 2.12 -10.83 -5.91
CA CYS A 170 2.38 -12.03 -5.13
C CYS A 170 3.26 -11.67 -3.93
N PHE A 171 2.74 -11.91 -2.72
CA PHE A 171 3.43 -11.59 -1.47
C PHE A 171 4.22 -12.78 -0.90
N VAL A 172 4.32 -13.88 -1.63
CA VAL A 172 5.06 -15.07 -1.21
C VAL A 172 6.47 -15.07 -1.83
N PRO A 173 7.52 -15.38 -1.07
CA PRO A 173 8.86 -15.56 -1.64
C PRO A 173 8.84 -16.61 -2.76
N GLY A 174 9.32 -16.25 -3.96
CA GLY A 174 9.38 -17.14 -5.12
C GLY A 174 8.26 -16.99 -6.16
N CYS A 175 7.32 -16.05 -5.98
CA CYS A 175 6.35 -15.67 -7.03
C CYS A 175 6.89 -14.58 -7.95
#